data_7ce5be98dd59b6938f4cd47f3ae0eebf
#
_entry.id   7ce5be98dd59b6938f4cd47f3ae0eebf
#
_cell.length_a   1.000
_cell.length_b   1.000
_cell.length_c   1.000
_cell.angle_alpha   90.00
_cell.angle_beta   90.00
_cell.angle_gamma   90.00
#
_symmetry.space_group_name_H-M   'P 1'
#
loop_
_entity.id
_entity.type
_entity.pdbx_description
1 polymer ?
#
loop_
_entity_poly.entity_id
_entity_poly.type
_entity_poly.pdbx_seq_one_letter_code
_entity_poly.pdbx_strand_id
1 'polypeptide(L)'
;MGVYLTKELVRVDQVVGEDKTQAIVEGTIMLPDGKPDIERVISVDATLDTENLETKILDSKIGKVIIEGNVDVNAMYVADVPEGQPQQPVHFVEGEIDFSFFAKIPGVKKDMDVRVRAKIEHIQYSFDPNRPREIKVRLIVMFFVKVTKRVEIEIVIDATGPKDLQVLKKTLRVEDVIGEARAQNIVKSDVGVPEEKPDIEQIIKVEGEVRDVTTKIIKNKIIIEGVLVVGILYVAIAPDGRPRQPVHFMEAEI
;
A
#
# COMPACT_ATOMS: atom_id res chain seq x y z
N MET A 1 16.90 55.69 -19.80
CA MET A 1 16.25 55.15 -18.60
C MET A 1 15.90 53.71 -18.88
N GLY A 2 16.29 52.75 -18.01
CA GLY A 2 16.06 51.34 -18.22
C GLY A 2 14.76 50.83 -17.53
N VAL A 3 14.28 49.68 -17.95
CA VAL A 3 13.22 48.95 -17.26
C VAL A 3 13.87 48.04 -16.21
N TYR A 4 13.38 48.08 -14.97
CA TYR A 4 13.83 47.21 -13.87
C TYR A 4 12.76 46.17 -13.60
N LEU A 5 13.15 44.90 -13.55
CA LEU A 5 12.27 43.78 -13.32
C LEU A 5 12.43 43.28 -11.89
N THR A 6 11.32 43.15 -11.17
CA THR A 6 11.28 42.43 -9.91
C THR A 6 10.98 40.99 -10.21
N LYS A 7 11.82 40.10 -9.73
CA LYS A 7 11.74 38.65 -9.99
C LYS A 7 11.60 37.87 -8.69
N GLU A 8 10.91 36.74 -8.77
CA GLU A 8 10.74 35.79 -7.68
C GLU A 8 11.09 34.39 -8.18
N LEU A 9 11.78 33.62 -7.34
CA LEU A 9 12.13 32.24 -7.62
C LEU A 9 11.06 31.31 -7.06
N VAL A 10 10.43 30.53 -7.92
CA VAL A 10 9.39 29.56 -7.56
C VAL A 10 9.89 28.15 -7.84
N ARG A 11 9.68 27.25 -6.90
CA ARG A 11 9.99 25.81 -7.03
C ARG A 11 8.73 25.06 -7.39
N VAL A 12 8.76 24.38 -8.52
CA VAL A 12 7.62 23.59 -9.00
C VAL A 12 8.05 22.17 -9.34
N ASP A 13 7.18 21.20 -9.05
CA ASP A 13 7.35 19.83 -9.50
C ASP A 13 6.71 19.66 -10.88
N GLN A 14 7.54 19.74 -11.90
CA GLN A 14 7.13 19.52 -13.28
C GLN A 14 6.86 18.04 -13.51
N VAL A 15 5.65 17.67 -13.95
CA VAL A 15 5.34 16.30 -14.36
C VAL A 15 6.05 15.99 -15.66
N VAL A 16 6.92 14.99 -15.65
CA VAL A 16 7.63 14.49 -16.82
C VAL A 16 6.75 13.50 -17.57
N GLY A 17 6.05 12.64 -16.84
CA GLY A 17 5.10 11.70 -17.40
C GLY A 17 4.42 10.86 -16.35
N GLU A 18 3.36 10.21 -16.77
CA GLU A 18 2.54 9.29 -15.98
C GLU A 18 2.25 8.03 -16.79
N ASP A 19 2.19 6.89 -16.12
CA ASP A 19 1.78 5.62 -16.71
C ASP A 19 0.80 4.92 -15.78
N LYS A 20 -0.26 4.36 -16.35
CA LYS A 20 -1.25 3.55 -15.64
C LYS A 20 -1.33 2.21 -16.32
N THR A 21 -0.90 1.16 -15.64
CA THR A 21 -0.75 -0.16 -16.25
C THR A 21 -1.06 -1.27 -15.25
N GLN A 22 -1.49 -2.42 -15.78
CA GLN A 22 -1.72 -3.63 -15.00
C GLN A 22 -0.54 -4.57 -15.15
N ALA A 23 -0.17 -5.21 -14.05
CA ALA A 23 0.75 -6.33 -14.04
C ALA A 23 0.09 -7.58 -13.45
N ILE A 24 0.51 -8.73 -13.94
CA ILE A 24 0.15 -10.02 -13.36
C ILE A 24 1.30 -10.46 -12.48
N VAL A 25 1.00 -10.71 -11.20
CA VAL A 25 1.92 -11.26 -10.21
C VAL A 25 1.48 -12.68 -9.90
N GLU A 26 2.34 -13.64 -10.11
CA GLU A 26 2.05 -15.06 -9.90
C GLU A 26 3.09 -15.68 -8.97
N GLY A 27 2.61 -16.54 -8.07
CA GLY A 27 3.48 -17.27 -7.15
C GLY A 27 2.81 -18.49 -6.56
N THR A 28 3.57 -19.21 -5.77
CA THR A 28 3.08 -20.39 -5.04
C THR A 28 3.41 -20.24 -3.57
N ILE A 29 2.39 -20.34 -2.75
CA ILE A 29 2.54 -20.36 -1.29
C ILE A 29 2.73 -21.82 -0.88
N MET A 30 3.81 -22.09 -0.19
CA MET A 30 4.18 -23.42 0.30
C MET A 30 3.85 -23.53 1.78
N LEU A 31 3.22 -24.62 2.20
CA LEU A 31 3.03 -24.87 3.62
C LEU A 31 4.38 -25.18 4.30
N PRO A 32 4.68 -24.53 5.42
CA PRO A 32 5.84 -24.87 6.22
C PRO A 32 5.77 -26.29 6.79
N ASP A 33 6.93 -26.91 7.04
CA ASP A 33 6.99 -28.17 7.75
C ASP A 33 6.30 -28.04 9.11
N GLY A 34 5.49 -29.00 9.50
CA GLY A 34 4.71 -28.94 10.74
C GLY A 34 3.29 -28.39 10.61
N LYS A 35 2.91 -27.78 9.48
CA LYS A 35 1.50 -27.53 9.15
C LYS A 35 0.90 -28.77 8.47
N PRO A 36 -0.37 -29.15 8.80
CA PRO A 36 -1.03 -30.28 8.15
C PRO A 36 -1.36 -29.94 6.69
N ASP A 37 -1.51 -30.98 5.88
CA ASP A 37 -1.89 -30.87 4.48
C ASP A 37 -3.25 -30.23 4.28
N ILE A 38 -3.45 -29.61 3.13
CA ILE A 38 -4.69 -28.90 2.78
C ILE A 38 -5.73 -29.89 2.28
N GLU A 39 -6.90 -29.93 2.89
CA GLU A 39 -8.10 -30.55 2.33
C GLU A 39 -8.76 -29.60 1.32
N ARG A 40 -8.97 -28.34 1.75
CA ARG A 40 -9.55 -27.28 0.92
C ARG A 40 -9.13 -25.90 1.38
N VAL A 41 -9.00 -24.97 0.46
CA VAL A 41 -8.76 -23.55 0.74
C VAL A 41 -10.11 -22.86 1.01
N ILE A 42 -10.17 -22.04 2.05
CA ILE A 42 -11.36 -21.26 2.44
C ILE A 42 -11.29 -19.87 1.82
N SER A 43 -10.17 -19.17 2.03
CA SER A 43 -9.93 -17.82 1.47
C SER A 43 -8.46 -17.61 1.20
N VAL A 44 -8.19 -16.70 0.27
CA VAL A 44 -6.85 -16.16 0.03
C VAL A 44 -6.98 -14.65 -0.04
N ASP A 45 -6.23 -13.98 0.80
CA ASP A 45 -6.13 -12.52 0.86
C ASP A 45 -4.71 -12.10 0.49
N ALA A 46 -4.55 -10.91 -0.04
CA ALA A 46 -3.26 -10.38 -0.40
C ALA A 46 -3.14 -8.90 -0.07
N THR A 47 -2.00 -8.50 0.44
CA THR A 47 -1.69 -7.12 0.78
C THR A 47 -0.40 -6.70 0.10
N LEU A 48 -0.43 -5.52 -0.52
CA LEU A 48 0.74 -4.92 -1.15
C LEU A 48 1.23 -3.75 -0.29
N ASP A 49 2.46 -3.88 0.22
CA ASP A 49 3.11 -2.75 0.87
C ASP A 49 3.63 -1.75 -0.17
N THR A 50 2.86 -0.70 -0.39
CA THR A 50 3.20 0.35 -1.37
C THR A 50 4.28 1.31 -0.87
N GLU A 51 4.59 1.32 0.42
CA GLU A 51 5.61 2.21 1.00
C GLU A 51 7.02 1.66 0.82
N ASN A 52 7.16 0.34 0.77
CA ASN A 52 8.44 -0.37 0.59
C ASN A 52 8.74 -0.75 -0.87
N LEU A 53 7.99 -0.21 -1.83
CA LEU A 53 8.29 -0.44 -3.25
C LEU A 53 9.63 0.20 -3.62
N GLU A 54 10.53 -0.60 -4.16
CA GLU A 54 11.77 -0.13 -4.73
C GLU A 54 11.55 0.38 -6.15
N THR A 55 12.05 1.57 -6.44
CA THR A 55 11.96 2.16 -7.78
C THR A 55 13.32 2.49 -8.34
N LYS A 56 13.55 2.13 -9.61
CA LYS A 56 14.81 2.38 -10.32
C LYS A 56 14.56 2.92 -11.71
N ILE A 57 15.07 4.10 -11.98
CA ILE A 57 15.01 4.69 -13.34
C ILE A 57 16.13 4.12 -14.19
N LEU A 58 15.78 3.54 -15.33
CA LEU A 58 16.71 3.21 -16.40
C LEU A 58 16.68 4.33 -17.43
N ASP A 59 17.78 5.08 -17.45
CA ASP A 59 18.01 6.12 -18.47
C ASP A 59 18.25 5.44 -19.83
N SER A 60 17.24 5.43 -20.63
CA SER A 60 17.27 4.88 -22.00
C SER A 60 16.41 5.74 -22.92
N LYS A 61 16.61 5.60 -24.23
CA LYS A 61 15.81 6.34 -25.24
C LYS A 61 14.28 6.15 -25.05
N ILE A 62 13.87 5.05 -24.46
CA ILE A 62 12.44 4.72 -24.23
C ILE A 62 11.97 5.25 -22.87
N GLY A 63 12.89 5.44 -21.91
CA GLY A 63 12.58 5.75 -20.52
C GLY A 63 11.83 4.62 -19.83
N LYS A 64 12.44 4.00 -18.82
CA LYS A 64 11.81 2.93 -18.04
C LYS A 64 11.97 3.22 -16.56
N VAL A 65 10.91 2.97 -15.82
CA VAL A 65 10.93 2.92 -14.35
C VAL A 65 10.68 1.48 -13.96
N ILE A 66 11.66 0.83 -13.33
CA ILE A 66 11.50 -0.49 -12.74
C ILE A 66 10.88 -0.30 -11.37
N ILE A 67 9.96 -1.16 -11.02
CA ILE A 67 9.25 -1.22 -9.73
C ILE A 67 9.38 -2.64 -9.24
N GLU A 68 10.01 -2.80 -8.07
CA GLU A 68 10.23 -4.09 -7.42
C GLU A 68 9.61 -4.05 -6.03
N GLY A 69 9.10 -5.18 -5.59
CA GLY A 69 8.48 -5.33 -4.30
C GLY A 69 7.95 -6.73 -4.09
N ASN A 70 7.25 -6.92 -2.98
CA ASN A 70 6.58 -8.16 -2.64
C ASN A 70 5.10 -7.94 -2.35
N VAL A 71 4.35 -9.01 -2.43
CA VAL A 71 2.95 -9.09 -2.00
C VAL A 71 2.87 -10.13 -0.89
N ASP A 72 2.39 -9.72 0.27
CA ASP A 72 2.05 -10.62 1.36
C ASP A 72 0.74 -11.32 1.04
N VAL A 73 0.76 -12.64 1.08
CA VAL A 73 -0.40 -13.48 0.81
C VAL A 73 -0.73 -14.31 2.03
N ASN A 74 -1.99 -14.25 2.42
CA ASN A 74 -2.54 -14.97 3.55
C ASN A 74 -3.59 -15.95 3.07
N ALA A 75 -3.47 -17.22 3.41
CA ALA A 75 -4.47 -18.21 3.06
C ALA A 75 -5.01 -18.94 4.29
N MET A 76 -6.32 -19.04 4.37
CA MET A 76 -7.02 -19.89 5.33
C MET A 76 -7.44 -21.19 4.65
N TYR A 77 -7.25 -22.30 5.32
CA TYR A 77 -7.58 -23.61 4.79
C TYR A 77 -8.08 -24.57 5.86
N VAL A 78 -8.86 -25.57 5.43
CA VAL A 78 -9.19 -26.74 6.23
C VAL A 78 -8.11 -27.78 6.02
N ALA A 79 -7.60 -28.34 7.12
CA ALA A 79 -6.60 -29.37 7.08
C ALA A 79 -7.20 -30.74 6.74
N ASP A 80 -6.46 -31.55 5.99
CA ASP A 80 -6.72 -32.97 5.84
C ASP A 80 -6.26 -33.70 7.13
N VAL A 81 -7.25 -34.23 7.86
CA VAL A 81 -7.01 -34.88 9.14
C VAL A 81 -7.42 -36.35 9.03
N PRO A 82 -6.53 -37.29 9.43
CA PRO A 82 -6.85 -38.72 9.41
C PRO A 82 -8.13 -39.04 10.19
N GLU A 83 -8.93 -40.00 9.69
CA GLU A 83 -10.13 -40.46 10.35
C GLU A 83 -9.88 -40.84 11.82
N GLY A 84 -10.73 -40.33 12.72
CA GLY A 84 -10.66 -40.61 14.15
C GLY A 84 -9.88 -39.64 15.02
N GLN A 85 -9.26 -38.62 14.42
CA GLN A 85 -8.69 -37.48 15.16
C GLN A 85 -9.71 -36.35 15.29
N PRO A 86 -9.66 -35.54 16.37
CA PRO A 86 -10.50 -34.36 16.46
C PRO A 86 -10.19 -33.44 15.26
N GLN A 87 -11.23 -33.08 14.50
CA GLN A 87 -11.07 -32.21 13.34
C GLN A 87 -10.48 -30.89 13.81
N GLN A 88 -9.26 -30.62 13.38
CA GLN A 88 -8.69 -29.30 13.46
C GLN A 88 -9.34 -28.44 12.39
N PRO A 89 -10.11 -27.44 12.77
CA PRO A 89 -11.06 -26.87 11.81
C PRO A 89 -10.38 -26.00 10.78
N VAL A 90 -9.55 -25.07 11.18
CA VAL A 90 -9.01 -24.05 10.27
C VAL A 90 -7.56 -23.78 10.59
N HIS A 91 -6.75 -23.75 9.56
CA HIS A 91 -5.36 -23.35 9.61
C HIS A 91 -5.13 -22.14 8.72
N PHE A 92 -3.99 -21.52 8.94
CA PHE A 92 -3.59 -20.31 8.30
C PHE A 92 -2.13 -20.45 7.83
N VAL A 93 -1.82 -19.91 6.67
CA VAL A 93 -0.47 -19.84 6.12
C VAL A 93 -0.22 -18.48 5.50
N GLU A 94 0.96 -17.95 5.75
CA GLU A 94 1.48 -16.72 5.16
C GLU A 94 2.57 -17.05 4.16
N GLY A 95 2.70 -16.23 3.14
CA GLY A 95 3.78 -16.29 2.19
C GLY A 95 3.93 -14.98 1.44
N GLU A 96 5.09 -14.79 0.85
CA GLU A 96 5.42 -13.61 0.06
C GLU A 96 5.60 -13.99 -1.40
N ILE A 97 5.16 -13.11 -2.29
CA ILE A 97 5.37 -13.23 -3.74
C ILE A 97 6.11 -12.01 -4.23
N ASP A 98 7.36 -12.19 -4.62
CA ASP A 98 8.17 -11.13 -5.21
C ASP A 98 7.69 -10.79 -6.62
N PHE A 99 7.78 -9.52 -6.97
CA PHE A 99 7.51 -9.08 -8.34
C PHE A 99 8.49 -8.02 -8.81
N SER A 100 8.72 -8.00 -10.11
CA SER A 100 9.42 -6.92 -10.80
C SER A 100 8.64 -6.55 -12.04
N PHE A 101 8.36 -5.26 -12.16
CA PHE A 101 7.57 -4.70 -13.24
C PHE A 101 8.24 -3.43 -13.77
N PHE A 102 7.93 -2.99 -14.99
CA PHE A 102 8.40 -1.71 -15.48
C PHE A 102 7.30 -0.89 -16.16
N ALA A 103 7.32 0.41 -15.86
CA ALA A 103 6.54 1.43 -16.56
C ALA A 103 7.38 2.09 -17.65
N LYS A 104 6.73 2.48 -18.76
CA LYS A 104 7.38 3.21 -19.87
C LYS A 104 7.01 4.67 -19.78
N ILE A 105 7.98 5.51 -19.39
CA ILE A 105 7.78 6.95 -19.28
C ILE A 105 8.91 7.64 -20.07
N PRO A 106 8.64 8.10 -21.28
CA PRO A 106 9.66 8.77 -22.10
C PRO A 106 10.19 10.05 -21.42
N GLY A 107 11.49 10.28 -21.53
CA GLY A 107 12.12 11.48 -21.01
C GLY A 107 12.57 11.42 -19.54
N VAL A 108 12.36 10.29 -18.85
CA VAL A 108 12.84 10.12 -17.47
C VAL A 108 14.36 10.04 -17.38
N LYS A 109 14.90 10.61 -16.31
CA LYS A 109 16.33 10.60 -15.97
C LYS A 109 16.51 10.20 -14.51
N LYS A 110 17.70 9.73 -14.16
CA LYS A 110 18.01 9.18 -12.81
C LYS A 110 17.83 10.15 -11.65
N ASP A 111 17.86 11.45 -11.93
CA ASP A 111 17.72 12.55 -10.96
C ASP A 111 16.27 12.97 -10.71
N MET A 112 15.30 12.25 -11.24
CA MET A 112 13.88 12.57 -11.13
C MET A 112 13.22 11.76 -10.01
N ASP A 113 12.17 12.35 -9.44
CA ASP A 113 11.37 11.72 -8.38
C ASP A 113 10.31 10.81 -8.98
N VAL A 114 10.21 9.60 -8.44
CA VAL A 114 9.21 8.59 -8.83
C VAL A 114 8.22 8.40 -7.69
N ARG A 115 6.94 8.50 -8.00
CA ARG A 115 5.85 8.13 -7.08
C ARG A 115 5.06 7.00 -7.69
N VAL A 116 4.89 5.93 -6.92
CA VAL A 116 4.11 4.75 -7.32
C VAL A 116 2.93 4.60 -6.38
N ARG A 117 1.77 4.39 -6.95
CA ARG A 117 0.60 3.88 -6.24
C ARG A 117 0.23 2.54 -6.87
N ALA A 118 -0.07 1.57 -6.04
CA ALA A 118 -0.48 0.27 -6.52
C ALA A 118 -1.72 -0.20 -5.78
N LYS A 119 -2.54 -0.99 -6.47
CA LYS A 119 -3.76 -1.58 -5.91
C LYS A 119 -3.95 -2.96 -6.50
N ILE A 120 -4.19 -3.95 -5.64
CA ILE A 120 -4.64 -5.26 -6.08
C ILE A 120 -6.09 -5.13 -6.54
N GLU A 121 -6.35 -5.46 -7.79
CA GLU A 121 -7.71 -5.40 -8.38
C GLU A 121 -8.41 -6.75 -8.32
N HIS A 122 -7.65 -7.83 -8.40
CA HIS A 122 -8.21 -9.17 -8.40
C HIS A 122 -7.22 -10.20 -7.85
N ILE A 123 -7.76 -11.15 -7.09
CA ILE A 123 -7.03 -12.28 -6.53
C ILE A 123 -7.68 -13.55 -7.08
N GLN A 124 -6.88 -14.39 -7.67
CA GLN A 124 -7.27 -15.73 -8.11
C GLN A 124 -6.32 -16.74 -7.51
N TYR A 125 -6.85 -17.82 -6.99
CA TYR A 125 -6.05 -18.93 -6.51
C TYR A 125 -6.51 -20.26 -7.08
N SER A 126 -5.64 -21.23 -7.05
CA SER A 126 -5.94 -22.62 -7.39
C SER A 126 -5.21 -23.56 -6.44
N PHE A 127 -5.92 -24.63 -6.07
CA PHE A 127 -5.45 -25.70 -5.23
C PHE A 127 -5.58 -27.01 -5.98
N ASP A 128 -4.52 -27.84 -5.93
CA ASP A 128 -4.49 -29.17 -6.53
C ASP A 128 -4.39 -30.21 -5.39
N PRO A 129 -5.40 -31.09 -5.21
CA PRO A 129 -5.36 -32.13 -4.18
C PRO A 129 -4.15 -33.10 -4.30
N ASN A 130 -3.55 -33.24 -5.49
CA ASN A 130 -2.34 -34.03 -5.67
C ASN A 130 -1.08 -33.30 -5.17
N ARG A 131 -1.21 -32.03 -4.81
CA ARG A 131 -0.15 -31.20 -4.23
C ARG A 131 -0.68 -30.49 -2.99
N PRO A 132 -0.99 -31.23 -1.91
CA PRO A 132 -1.77 -30.72 -0.77
C PRO A 132 -1.02 -29.66 0.07
N ARG A 133 0.21 -29.33 -0.29
CA ARG A 133 1.05 -28.36 0.42
C ARG A 133 1.34 -27.09 -0.39
N GLU A 134 0.64 -26.90 -1.53
CA GLU A 134 0.87 -25.79 -2.45
C GLU A 134 -0.44 -25.06 -2.75
N ILE A 135 -0.43 -23.74 -2.66
CA ILE A 135 -1.50 -22.87 -3.15
C ILE A 135 -0.91 -21.96 -4.22
N LYS A 136 -1.39 -22.08 -5.45
CA LYS A 136 -1.00 -21.16 -6.53
C LYS A 136 -1.86 -19.91 -6.48
N VAL A 137 -1.20 -18.76 -6.54
CA VAL A 137 -1.86 -17.45 -6.46
C VAL A 137 -1.50 -16.64 -7.68
N ARG A 138 -2.50 -15.96 -8.23
CA ARG A 138 -2.39 -15.04 -9.35
C ARG A 138 -3.10 -13.74 -8.99
N LEU A 139 -2.40 -12.64 -9.07
CA LEU A 139 -2.88 -11.31 -8.71
C LEU A 139 -2.87 -10.42 -9.94
N ILE A 140 -3.91 -9.62 -10.10
CA ILE A 140 -3.91 -8.50 -11.05
C ILE A 140 -3.69 -7.24 -10.22
N VAL A 141 -2.55 -6.58 -10.45
CA VAL A 141 -2.15 -5.39 -9.73
C VAL A 141 -2.14 -4.21 -10.70
N MET A 142 -2.87 -3.17 -10.35
CA MET A 142 -2.86 -1.88 -11.06
C MET A 142 -1.77 -1.00 -10.48
N PHE A 143 -0.86 -0.53 -11.33
CA PHE A 143 0.16 0.45 -10.96
C PHE A 143 -0.15 1.80 -11.61
N PHE A 144 -0.03 2.84 -10.81
CA PHE A 144 -0.02 4.23 -11.28
C PHE A 144 1.33 4.83 -10.94
N VAL A 145 2.09 5.16 -11.96
CA VAL A 145 3.46 5.66 -11.85
C VAL A 145 3.51 7.10 -12.34
N LYS A 146 4.01 7.99 -11.50
CA LYS A 146 4.19 9.41 -11.82
C LYS A 146 5.64 9.78 -11.61
N VAL A 147 6.24 10.41 -12.62
CA VAL A 147 7.60 10.94 -12.53
C VAL A 147 7.56 12.46 -12.60
N THR A 148 8.21 13.07 -11.63
CA THR A 148 8.32 14.53 -11.53
C THR A 148 9.78 14.96 -11.49
N LYS A 149 10.02 16.17 -11.97
CA LYS A 149 11.30 16.86 -11.87
C LYS A 149 11.11 18.17 -11.14
N ARG A 150 11.87 18.40 -10.07
CA ARG A 150 11.89 19.69 -9.41
C ARG A 150 12.65 20.70 -10.26
N VAL A 151 11.98 21.79 -10.60
CA VAL A 151 12.55 22.88 -11.37
C VAL A 151 12.38 24.19 -10.62
N GLU A 152 13.40 25.05 -10.69
CA GLU A 152 13.33 26.41 -10.19
C GLU A 152 13.08 27.34 -11.39
N ILE A 153 12.01 28.12 -11.30
CA ILE A 153 11.57 29.04 -12.33
C ILE A 153 11.63 30.45 -11.77
N GLU A 154 12.39 31.30 -12.42
CA GLU A 154 12.43 32.72 -12.11
C GLU A 154 11.27 33.41 -12.84
N ILE A 155 10.30 33.93 -12.10
CA ILE A 155 9.15 34.64 -12.65
C ILE A 155 9.27 36.13 -12.41
N VAL A 156 8.89 36.94 -13.40
CA VAL A 156 8.82 38.41 -13.27
C VAL A 156 7.46 38.74 -12.64
N ILE A 157 7.50 39.31 -11.43
CA ILE A 157 6.29 39.68 -10.66
C ILE A 157 5.95 41.18 -10.81
N ASP A 158 6.91 42.01 -11.14
CA ASP A 158 6.71 43.44 -11.37
C ASP A 158 7.77 44.01 -12.30
N ALA A 159 7.46 45.17 -12.89
CA ALA A 159 8.37 45.95 -13.68
C ALA A 159 8.20 47.44 -13.36
N THR A 160 9.30 48.14 -13.22
CA THR A 160 9.33 49.59 -13.03
C THR A 160 10.25 50.27 -14.10
N GLY A 161 9.90 51.47 -14.52
CA GLY A 161 10.64 52.12 -15.59
C GLY A 161 10.16 53.54 -15.89
N PRO A 162 10.34 54.04 -17.14
CA PRO A 162 9.90 55.34 -17.58
C PRO A 162 8.41 55.61 -17.31
N LYS A 163 7.99 56.86 -17.26
CA LYS A 163 6.59 57.24 -16.93
C LYS A 163 5.55 56.73 -17.92
N ASP A 164 5.95 56.37 -19.11
CA ASP A 164 5.13 55.83 -20.20
C ASP A 164 5.12 54.27 -20.23
N LEU A 165 5.79 53.62 -19.27
CA LEU A 165 5.78 52.16 -19.18
C LEU A 165 4.39 51.66 -18.82
N GLN A 166 3.84 50.81 -19.69
CA GLN A 166 2.61 50.06 -19.42
C GLN A 166 2.96 48.62 -19.04
N VAL A 167 2.45 48.15 -17.88
CA VAL A 167 2.65 46.79 -17.38
C VAL A 167 1.36 46.05 -17.41
N LEU A 168 1.25 44.98 -18.22
CA LEU A 168 0.15 44.07 -18.23
C LEU A 168 0.51 42.86 -17.35
N LYS A 169 -0.26 42.65 -16.24
CA LYS A 169 -0.07 41.52 -15.33
C LYS A 169 -1.14 40.47 -15.55
N LYS A 170 -0.71 39.21 -15.50
CA LYS A 170 -1.59 38.05 -15.51
C LYS A 170 -1.36 37.24 -14.25
N THR A 171 -2.41 36.97 -13.48
CA THR A 171 -2.31 36.12 -12.29
C THR A 171 -2.29 34.65 -12.71
N LEU A 172 -1.29 33.94 -12.26
CA LEU A 172 -1.17 32.48 -12.35
C LEU A 172 -1.21 31.92 -10.93
N ARG A 173 -1.98 30.85 -10.74
CA ARG A 173 -1.90 30.05 -9.53
C ARG A 173 -0.93 28.91 -9.81
N VAL A 174 0.13 28.80 -9.02
CA VAL A 174 1.08 27.69 -9.01
C VAL A 174 1.14 27.12 -7.61
N GLU A 175 1.26 25.80 -7.52
CA GLU A 175 1.53 25.11 -6.25
C GLU A 175 3.05 25.13 -6.05
N ASP A 176 3.50 25.75 -4.96
CA ASP A 176 4.89 25.76 -4.53
C ASP A 176 5.10 24.71 -3.45
N VAL A 177 6.11 23.85 -3.62
CA VAL A 177 6.43 22.81 -2.65
C VAL A 177 7.26 23.43 -1.54
N ILE A 178 6.65 23.73 -0.40
CA ILE A 178 7.32 24.26 0.78
C ILE A 178 8.22 23.21 1.43
N GLY A 179 7.78 21.96 1.47
CA GLY A 179 8.54 20.85 2.03
C GLY A 179 7.79 19.54 1.95
N GLU A 180 8.53 18.47 2.11
CA GLU A 180 8.02 17.09 2.21
C GLU A 180 8.62 16.45 3.45
N ALA A 181 7.84 15.66 4.18
CA ALA A 181 8.30 14.89 5.32
C ALA A 181 7.64 13.50 5.31
N ARG A 182 8.38 12.52 5.80
CA ARG A 182 7.86 11.18 6.10
C ARG A 182 7.99 10.94 7.57
N ALA A 183 6.97 10.36 8.18
CA ALA A 183 6.99 9.99 9.59
C ALA A 183 6.31 8.62 9.74
N GLN A 184 6.84 7.83 10.66
CA GLN A 184 6.27 6.57 11.08
C GLN A 184 6.00 6.65 12.58
N ASN A 185 4.86 6.14 13.00
CA ASN A 185 4.49 6.08 14.41
C ASN A 185 4.04 4.67 14.77
N ILE A 186 4.38 4.23 15.98
CA ILE A 186 3.94 2.95 16.53
C ILE A 186 2.77 3.24 17.46
N VAL A 187 1.60 2.73 17.10
CA VAL A 187 0.41 2.75 17.96
C VAL A 187 0.37 1.45 18.76
N LYS A 188 0.19 1.56 20.08
CA LYS A 188 0.01 0.41 20.99
C LYS A 188 -1.27 0.62 21.76
N SER A 189 -2.12 -0.38 21.75
CA SER A 189 -3.37 -0.38 22.50
C SER A 189 -3.77 -1.81 22.84
N ASP A 190 -4.52 -1.95 23.93
CA ASP A 190 -5.13 -3.21 24.31
C ASP A 190 -6.57 -3.23 23.78
N VAL A 191 -6.93 -4.30 23.09
CA VAL A 191 -8.29 -4.51 22.57
C VAL A 191 -8.98 -5.56 23.42
N GLY A 192 -10.02 -5.16 24.14
CA GLY A 192 -10.85 -6.08 24.94
C GLY A 192 -11.85 -6.86 24.08
N VAL A 193 -12.09 -8.12 24.44
CA VAL A 193 -13.18 -8.89 23.83
C VAL A 193 -14.51 -8.38 24.39
N PRO A 194 -15.50 -8.02 23.54
CA PRO A 194 -16.83 -7.63 24.01
C PRO A 194 -17.50 -8.73 24.83
N GLU A 195 -18.27 -8.34 25.84
CA GLU A 195 -18.91 -9.30 26.77
C GLU A 195 -19.83 -10.32 26.07
N GLU A 196 -20.41 -9.95 24.92
CA GLU A 196 -21.27 -10.83 24.13
C GLU A 196 -20.49 -11.84 23.25
N LYS A 197 -19.16 -11.73 23.22
CA LYS A 197 -18.30 -12.64 22.45
C LYS A 197 -17.55 -13.60 23.37
N PRO A 198 -17.31 -14.82 22.93
CA PRO A 198 -16.54 -15.77 23.72
C PRO A 198 -15.06 -15.39 23.78
N ASP A 199 -14.38 -15.84 24.82
CA ASP A 199 -12.96 -15.62 25.04
C ASP A 199 -12.10 -16.18 23.90
N ILE A 200 -10.95 -15.56 23.68
CA ILE A 200 -10.01 -15.93 22.65
C ILE A 200 -9.20 -17.14 23.09
N GLU A 201 -9.17 -18.20 22.29
CA GLU A 201 -8.22 -19.29 22.41
C GLU A 201 -6.98 -19.05 21.55
N GLN A 202 -7.20 -18.66 20.28
CA GLN A 202 -6.14 -18.41 19.33
C GLN A 202 -6.53 -17.30 18.36
N ILE A 203 -5.65 -16.34 18.15
CA ILE A 203 -5.80 -15.32 17.10
C ILE A 203 -5.37 -15.94 15.78
N ILE A 204 -6.24 -15.83 14.76
CA ILE A 204 -5.99 -16.31 13.41
C ILE A 204 -5.41 -15.18 12.55
N LYS A 205 -6.03 -13.98 12.62
CA LYS A 205 -5.69 -12.84 11.80
C LYS A 205 -5.97 -11.53 12.52
N VAL A 206 -5.08 -10.56 12.34
CA VAL A 206 -5.29 -9.17 12.76
C VAL A 206 -5.10 -8.28 11.55
N GLU A 207 -6.05 -7.40 11.29
CA GLU A 207 -5.98 -6.39 10.23
C GLU A 207 -6.19 -5.02 10.84
N GLY A 208 -5.47 -4.02 10.32
CA GLY A 208 -5.61 -2.63 10.73
C GLY A 208 -5.87 -1.74 9.53
N GLU A 209 -6.83 -0.84 9.65
CA GLU A 209 -7.12 0.18 8.65
C GLU A 209 -7.21 1.55 9.31
N VAL A 210 -6.51 2.54 8.75
CA VAL A 210 -6.62 3.92 9.23
C VAL A 210 -7.75 4.61 8.46
N ARG A 211 -8.73 5.12 9.19
CA ARG A 211 -9.89 5.84 8.65
C ARG A 211 -9.94 7.28 9.16
N ASP A 212 -10.79 8.09 8.56
CA ASP A 212 -11.11 9.48 8.96
C ASP A 212 -9.87 10.36 9.15
N VAL A 213 -8.89 10.21 8.26
CA VAL A 213 -7.63 10.95 8.33
C VAL A 213 -7.90 12.43 8.09
N THR A 214 -7.56 13.25 9.07
CA THR A 214 -7.61 14.70 9.00
C THR A 214 -6.22 15.31 9.16
N THR A 215 -6.00 16.45 8.54
CA THR A 215 -4.71 17.15 8.61
C THR A 215 -4.90 18.58 9.04
N LYS A 216 -4.05 19.07 9.95
CA LYS A 216 -4.03 20.44 10.42
C LYS A 216 -2.62 21.01 10.34
N ILE A 217 -2.48 22.12 9.64
CA ILE A 217 -1.19 22.83 9.55
C ILE A 217 -1.12 23.86 10.68
N ILE A 218 -0.06 23.76 11.45
CA ILE A 218 0.32 24.77 12.46
C ILE A 218 1.76 25.23 12.18
N LYS A 219 2.21 26.26 12.87
CA LYS A 219 3.56 26.82 12.63
C LYS A 219 4.64 25.72 12.67
N ASN A 220 5.28 25.47 11.53
CA ASN A 220 6.35 24.47 11.32
C ASN A 220 5.98 23.01 11.59
N LYS A 221 4.67 22.67 11.65
CA LYS A 221 4.22 21.30 11.89
C LYS A 221 2.94 21.00 11.11
N ILE A 222 2.79 19.75 10.71
CA ILE A 222 1.55 19.16 10.25
C ILE A 222 1.12 18.17 11.32
N ILE A 223 -0.11 18.31 11.82
CA ILE A 223 -0.74 17.35 12.71
C ILE A 223 -1.62 16.47 11.83
N ILE A 224 -1.48 15.17 11.98
CA ILE A 224 -2.28 14.17 11.31
C ILE A 224 -3.02 13.39 12.39
N GLU A 225 -4.34 13.32 12.28
CA GLU A 225 -5.22 12.61 13.20
C GLU A 225 -6.07 11.62 12.38
N GLY A 226 -6.33 10.46 12.92
CA GLY A 226 -7.15 9.43 12.28
C GLY A 226 -7.58 8.38 13.29
N VAL A 227 -8.48 7.50 12.90
CA VAL A 227 -8.96 6.36 13.69
C VAL A 227 -8.37 5.10 13.11
N LEU A 228 -7.70 4.31 13.95
CA LEU A 228 -7.23 2.98 13.57
C LEU A 228 -8.32 1.95 13.88
N VAL A 229 -8.93 1.37 12.86
CA VAL A 229 -9.89 0.28 13.00
C VAL A 229 -9.12 -1.03 12.93
N VAL A 230 -9.24 -1.85 13.98
CA VAL A 230 -8.55 -3.15 14.09
C VAL A 230 -9.58 -4.27 14.01
N GLY A 231 -9.49 -5.10 12.98
CA GLY A 231 -10.27 -6.33 12.82
C GLY A 231 -9.48 -7.53 13.33
N ILE A 232 -10.09 -8.34 14.18
CA ILE A 232 -9.47 -9.54 14.77
C ILE A 232 -10.33 -10.75 14.48
N LEU A 233 -9.77 -11.70 13.74
CA LEU A 233 -10.35 -13.03 13.52
C LEU A 233 -9.68 -14.01 14.47
N TYR A 234 -10.48 -14.75 15.26
CA TYR A 234 -9.95 -15.63 16.27
C TYR A 234 -10.78 -16.90 16.44
N VAL A 235 -10.14 -17.94 16.98
CA VAL A 235 -10.79 -19.15 17.48
C VAL A 235 -11.19 -18.89 18.92
N ALA A 236 -12.45 -19.16 19.25
CA ALA A 236 -12.97 -18.99 20.59
C ALA A 236 -12.78 -20.25 21.45
N ILE A 237 -12.65 -20.04 22.76
CA ILE A 237 -12.71 -21.14 23.74
C ILE A 237 -14.09 -21.79 23.63
N ALA A 238 -14.13 -23.09 23.31
CA ALA A 238 -15.37 -23.82 23.22
C ALA A 238 -15.96 -24.05 24.64
N PRO A 239 -17.19 -23.64 24.91
CA PRO A 239 -17.84 -24.03 26.14
C PRO A 239 -18.02 -25.56 26.18
N ASP A 240 -17.62 -26.14 27.28
CA ASP A 240 -17.68 -27.57 27.65
C ASP A 240 -18.07 -28.58 26.57
N GLY A 241 -17.08 -29.28 26.01
CA GLY A 241 -17.26 -30.55 25.30
C GLY A 241 -17.82 -30.47 23.87
N ARG A 242 -17.89 -29.33 23.23
CA ARG A 242 -18.30 -29.23 21.82
C ARG A 242 -17.11 -29.47 20.87
N PRO A 243 -17.23 -30.36 19.86
CA PRO A 243 -16.11 -30.76 19.01
C PRO A 243 -15.67 -29.71 17.94
N ARG A 244 -16.28 -28.52 17.91
CA ARG A 244 -15.97 -27.47 16.96
C ARG A 244 -15.74 -26.16 17.67
N GLN A 245 -14.53 -25.64 17.55
CA GLN A 245 -14.20 -24.31 17.99
C GLN A 245 -14.74 -23.31 16.97
N PRO A 246 -15.67 -22.44 17.34
CA PRO A 246 -16.19 -21.44 16.41
C PRO A 246 -15.15 -20.37 16.12
N VAL A 247 -15.10 -19.94 14.86
CA VAL A 247 -14.30 -18.78 14.45
C VAL A 247 -15.16 -17.53 14.62
N HIS A 248 -14.62 -16.55 15.30
CA HIS A 248 -15.27 -15.28 15.58
C HIS A 248 -14.47 -14.11 14.98
N PHE A 249 -15.17 -13.05 14.67
CA PHE A 249 -14.60 -11.79 14.22
C PHE A 249 -15.03 -10.67 15.16
N MET A 250 -14.12 -9.76 15.47
CA MET A 250 -14.44 -8.52 16.18
C MET A 250 -13.68 -7.34 15.57
N GLU A 251 -14.25 -6.16 15.71
CA GLU A 251 -13.62 -4.90 15.36
C GLU A 251 -13.50 -4.01 16.59
N ALA A 252 -12.45 -3.21 16.64
CA ALA A 252 -12.23 -2.18 17.64
C ALA A 252 -11.66 -0.93 16.99
N GLU A 253 -12.02 0.23 17.53
CA GLU A 253 -11.45 1.53 17.16
C GLU A 253 -10.43 1.95 18.21
N ILE A 254 -9.27 2.47 17.73
CA ILE A 254 -8.17 2.94 18.56
C ILE A 254 -7.80 4.39 18.19
#